data_a68c09de4008bd7fbc216b4d2b7fdf59
#
_entry.id   a68c09de4008bd7fbc216b4d2b7fdf59
#
_cell.length_a   1.000
_cell.length_b   1.000
_cell.length_c   1.000
_cell.angle_alpha   90.00
_cell.angle_beta   90.00
_cell.angle_gamma   90.00
#
_symmetry.space_group_name_H-M   'P 1'
#
loop_
_entity.id
_entity.type
_entity.pdbx_description
1 polymer ?
#
loop_
_entity_poly.entity_id
_entity_poly.type
_entity_poly.pdbx_seq_one_letter_code
_entity_poly.pdbx_strand_id
1 'polypeptide(L)'
;MMRYSSERTNLSLENWPVRQLMVRSYGIDLDLHNLHKANGIKNFTPMYKAGVNILMGSDAENPSIIPGYSAHKELGFMAEAGISNAEALRSATIAPAEFLKMQNTIGSIREGKIADFLMLH
;
A
#
# COMPACT_ATOMS: atom_id res chain seq x y z
N MET A 1 12.86 20.18 -4.03
CA MET A 1 11.60 19.91 -3.32
C MET A 1 10.48 19.83 -4.35
N MET A 2 10.07 18.64 -4.78
CA MET A 2 9.02 18.49 -5.79
C MET A 2 7.66 18.68 -5.14
N ARG A 3 6.94 19.73 -5.55
CA ARG A 3 5.52 19.88 -5.19
C ARG A 3 4.71 18.86 -5.99
N TYR A 4 4.12 17.92 -5.32
CA TYR A 4 3.08 17.06 -5.90
C TYR A 4 1.82 17.92 -6.04
N SER A 5 1.51 18.41 -7.24
CA SER A 5 0.24 19.11 -7.49
C SER A 5 -0.85 18.10 -7.76
N SER A 6 -2.02 18.33 -7.17
CA SER A 6 -3.22 17.48 -7.30
C SER A 6 -3.73 17.34 -8.75
N GLU A 7 -3.29 18.17 -9.68
CA GLU A 7 -3.64 18.08 -11.10
C GLU A 7 -2.87 16.99 -11.86
N ARG A 8 -1.77 16.46 -11.32
CA ARG A 8 -1.04 15.35 -11.95
C ARG A 8 -1.56 13.97 -11.59
N THR A 9 -2.48 13.87 -10.64
CA THR A 9 -3.08 12.58 -10.24
C THR A 9 -4.13 12.04 -11.19
N ASN A 10 -4.54 12.82 -12.20
CA ASN A 10 -5.39 12.33 -13.29
C ASN A 10 -4.65 11.56 -14.40
N LEU A 11 -3.35 11.44 -14.32
CA LEU A 11 -2.63 10.33 -14.95
C LEU A 11 -2.90 9.09 -14.07
N SER A 12 -4.11 8.54 -14.20
CA SER A 12 -4.35 7.21 -13.66
C SER A 12 -3.23 6.33 -14.21
N LEU A 13 -2.56 5.57 -13.35
CA LEU A 13 -1.56 4.58 -13.78
C LEU A 13 -2.14 3.66 -14.86
N GLU A 14 -3.46 3.61 -14.97
CA GLU A 14 -4.23 2.89 -15.99
C GLU A 14 -3.99 3.39 -17.42
N ASN A 15 -3.68 4.67 -17.61
CA ASN A 15 -3.44 5.29 -18.92
C ASN A 15 -1.96 5.55 -19.23
N TRP A 16 -1.05 5.11 -18.40
CA TRP A 16 0.36 5.35 -18.64
C TRP A 16 0.87 4.47 -19.79
N PRO A 17 1.51 5.07 -20.84
CA PRO A 17 1.96 4.31 -22.01
C PRO A 17 2.89 3.14 -21.65
N VAL A 18 3.73 3.32 -20.63
CA VAL A 18 4.65 2.28 -20.13
C VAL A 18 3.89 1.11 -19.52
N ARG A 19 2.78 1.36 -18.80
CA ARG A 19 1.93 0.30 -18.27
C ARG A 19 1.27 -0.51 -19.38
N GLN A 20 0.73 0.17 -20.41
CA GLN A 20 0.14 -0.50 -21.56
C GLN A 20 1.18 -1.34 -22.33
N LEU A 21 2.42 -0.84 -22.43
CA LEU A 21 3.52 -1.57 -23.04
C LEU A 21 3.87 -2.81 -22.20
N MET A 22 3.98 -2.68 -20.88
CA MET A 22 4.25 -3.80 -19.97
C MET A 22 3.13 -4.84 -19.99
N VAL A 23 1.87 -4.41 -19.94
CA VAL A 23 0.72 -5.30 -20.07
C VAL A 23 0.79 -6.11 -21.36
N ARG A 24 1.11 -5.47 -22.48
CA ARG A 24 1.28 -6.16 -23.78
C ARG A 24 2.50 -7.06 -23.81
N SER A 25 3.62 -6.64 -23.22
CA SER A 25 4.89 -7.39 -23.26
C SER A 25 4.87 -8.61 -22.34
N TYR A 26 4.16 -8.53 -21.21
CA TYR A 26 4.09 -9.63 -20.23
C TYR A 26 2.77 -10.41 -20.30
N GLY A 27 1.86 -10.09 -21.25
CA GLY A 27 0.59 -10.78 -21.42
C GLY A 27 -0.37 -10.60 -20.23
N ILE A 28 -0.24 -9.50 -19.48
CA ILE A 28 -1.11 -9.24 -18.33
C ILE A 28 -2.50 -8.85 -18.83
N ASP A 29 -3.48 -9.67 -18.51
CA ASP A 29 -4.88 -9.39 -18.76
C ASP A 29 -5.40 -8.35 -17.75
N LEU A 30 -5.86 -7.20 -18.27
CA LEU A 30 -6.39 -6.11 -17.43
C LEU A 30 -7.69 -6.49 -16.71
N ASP A 31 -8.52 -7.31 -17.32
CA ASP A 31 -9.75 -7.78 -16.71
C ASP A 31 -9.44 -8.74 -15.55
N LEU A 32 -8.45 -9.60 -15.74
CA LEU A 32 -7.94 -10.47 -14.68
C LEU A 32 -7.32 -9.65 -13.53
N HIS A 33 -6.58 -8.59 -13.84
CA HIS A 33 -6.03 -7.70 -12.82
C HIS A 33 -7.13 -7.01 -12.00
N ASN A 34 -8.17 -6.49 -12.66
CA ASN A 34 -9.31 -5.87 -11.98
C ASN A 34 -10.10 -6.88 -11.14
N LEU A 35 -10.24 -8.12 -11.63
CA LEU A 35 -10.86 -9.21 -10.89
C LEU A 35 -10.04 -9.58 -9.64
N HIS A 36 -8.72 -9.62 -9.74
CA HIS A 36 -7.84 -9.88 -8.60
C HIS A 36 -7.95 -8.78 -7.55
N LYS A 37 -7.98 -7.51 -7.97
CA LYS A 37 -8.21 -6.37 -7.06
C LYS A 37 -9.55 -6.50 -6.33
N ALA A 38 -10.63 -6.74 -7.07
CA ALA A 38 -11.97 -6.89 -6.50
C ALA A 38 -12.05 -8.06 -5.51
N ASN A 39 -11.46 -9.20 -5.85
CA ASN A 39 -11.39 -10.36 -4.97
C ASN A 39 -10.51 -10.09 -3.74
N GLY A 40 -9.41 -9.36 -3.91
CA GLY A 40 -8.55 -8.92 -2.81
C GLY A 40 -9.33 -8.12 -1.77
N ILE A 41 -10.02 -7.07 -2.20
CA ILE A 41 -10.87 -6.23 -1.33
C ILE A 41 -11.97 -7.05 -0.67
N LYS A 42 -12.64 -7.92 -1.44
CA LYS A 42 -13.73 -8.78 -0.93
C LYS A 42 -13.26 -9.75 0.16
N ASN A 43 -12.08 -10.31 0.02
CA ASN A 43 -11.52 -11.27 0.97
C ASN A 43 -10.87 -10.58 2.18
N PHE A 44 -10.35 -9.38 2.00
CA PHE A 44 -9.64 -8.63 3.02
C PHE A 44 -10.51 -8.32 4.24
N THR A 45 -11.72 -7.79 4.01
CA THR A 45 -12.63 -7.38 5.08
C THR A 45 -13.03 -8.52 6.03
N PRO A 46 -13.40 -9.72 5.55
CA PRO A 46 -13.65 -10.88 6.42
C PRO A 46 -12.42 -11.29 7.22
N MET A 47 -11.23 -11.29 6.61
CA MET A 47 -9.98 -11.63 7.30
C MET A 47 -9.68 -10.65 8.43
N TYR A 48 -9.82 -9.35 8.16
CA TYR A 48 -9.66 -8.30 9.16
C TYR A 48 -10.65 -8.47 10.32
N LYS A 49 -11.94 -8.68 10.01
CA LYS A 49 -12.99 -8.90 11.03
C LYS A 49 -12.78 -10.17 11.86
N ALA A 50 -12.14 -11.17 11.29
CA ALA A 50 -11.76 -12.39 11.99
C ALA A 50 -10.52 -12.21 12.89
N GLY A 51 -9.92 -11.01 12.95
CA GLY A 51 -8.76 -10.70 13.77
C GLY A 51 -7.42 -11.20 13.20
N VAL A 52 -7.37 -11.51 11.91
CA VAL A 52 -6.11 -11.86 11.24
C VAL A 52 -5.18 -10.64 11.30
N ASN A 53 -3.94 -10.86 11.73
CA ASN A 53 -2.93 -9.81 11.74
C ASN A 53 -2.49 -9.50 10.31
N ILE A 54 -2.92 -8.37 9.78
CA ILE A 54 -2.64 -7.94 8.42
C ILE A 54 -1.52 -6.91 8.43
N LEU A 55 -0.48 -7.17 7.65
CA LEU A 55 0.65 -6.27 7.46
C LEU A 55 0.59 -5.69 6.05
N MET A 56 0.79 -4.38 5.94
CA MET A 56 0.86 -3.69 4.66
C MET A 56 2.15 -4.05 3.93
N GLY A 57 2.05 -4.33 2.63
CA GLY A 57 3.17 -4.56 1.75
C GLY A 57 2.81 -4.24 0.31
N SER A 58 3.69 -3.53 -0.39
CA SER A 58 3.43 -3.07 -1.76
C SER A 58 3.93 -4.02 -2.83
N ASP A 59 4.75 -5.01 -2.47
CA ASP A 59 5.42 -5.90 -3.43
C ASP A 59 6.18 -5.13 -4.53
N ALA A 60 6.85 -4.03 -4.12
CA ALA A 60 7.61 -3.17 -5.02
C ALA A 60 8.67 -3.99 -5.77
N GLU A 61 9.03 -3.51 -6.97
CA GLU A 61 9.87 -4.14 -7.98
C GLU A 61 9.13 -5.11 -8.93
N ASN A 62 7.90 -5.51 -8.62
CA ASN A 62 7.06 -6.13 -9.64
C ASN A 62 6.67 -5.13 -10.74
N PRO A 63 6.46 -5.58 -11.98
CA PRO A 63 6.03 -4.70 -13.07
C PRO A 63 4.83 -3.85 -12.69
N SER A 64 4.92 -2.56 -12.93
CA SER A 64 3.89 -1.54 -12.61
C SER A 64 3.74 -1.16 -11.14
N ILE A 65 4.56 -1.67 -10.23
CA ILE A 65 4.55 -1.30 -8.82
C ILE A 65 5.69 -0.33 -8.54
N ILE A 66 5.33 0.93 -8.28
CA ILE A 66 6.29 2.02 -8.08
C ILE A 66 6.63 2.11 -6.59
N PRO A 67 7.91 1.94 -6.19
CA PRO A 67 8.32 2.10 -4.80
C PRO A 67 7.87 3.44 -4.21
N GLY A 68 7.40 3.42 -2.98
CA GLY A 68 6.85 4.57 -2.27
C GLY A 68 5.40 4.88 -2.66
N TYR A 69 5.12 5.13 -3.93
CA TYR A 69 3.75 5.42 -4.41
C TYR A 69 2.79 4.25 -4.15
N SER A 70 3.22 3.03 -4.43
CA SER A 70 2.40 1.83 -4.23
C SER A 70 2.04 1.59 -2.78
N ALA A 71 2.89 1.99 -1.83
CA ALA A 71 2.58 1.92 -0.40
C ALA A 71 1.38 2.83 -0.03
N HIS A 72 1.33 4.05 -0.59
CA HIS A 72 0.16 4.93 -0.39
C HIS A 72 -1.11 4.36 -1.01
N LYS A 73 -1.00 3.71 -2.18
CA LYS A 73 -2.14 3.04 -2.81
C LYS A 73 -2.65 1.88 -1.99
N GLU A 74 -1.76 1.09 -1.42
CA GLU A 74 -2.11 -0.04 -0.56
C GLU A 74 -2.89 0.42 0.68
N LEU A 75 -2.43 1.47 1.36
CA LEU A 75 -3.16 2.09 2.46
C LEU A 75 -4.55 2.59 2.03
N GLY A 76 -4.65 3.18 0.83
CA GLY A 76 -5.92 3.60 0.25
C GLY A 76 -6.87 2.42 0.01
N PHE A 77 -6.39 1.30 -0.53
CA PHE A 77 -7.20 0.10 -0.73
C PHE A 77 -7.68 -0.52 0.59
N MET A 78 -6.85 -0.49 1.63
CA MET A 78 -7.28 -0.90 2.97
C MET A 78 -8.44 -0.04 3.48
N ALA A 79 -8.37 1.28 3.29
CA ALA A 79 -9.45 2.20 3.65
C ALA A 79 -10.72 1.96 2.81
N GLU A 80 -10.60 1.74 1.50
CA GLU A 80 -11.71 1.34 0.62
C GLU A 80 -12.36 0.02 1.07
N ALA A 81 -11.57 -0.92 1.60
CA ALA A 81 -12.07 -2.18 2.17
C ALA A 81 -12.72 -2.02 3.55
N GLY A 82 -12.83 -0.80 4.08
CA GLY A 82 -13.52 -0.47 5.33
C GLY A 82 -12.65 -0.55 6.58
N ILE A 83 -11.31 -0.58 6.43
CA ILE A 83 -10.37 -0.45 7.54
C ILE A 83 -10.26 1.03 7.92
N SER A 84 -10.21 1.35 9.21
CA SER A 84 -9.97 2.73 9.63
C SER A 84 -8.57 3.19 9.21
N ASN A 85 -8.41 4.48 8.91
CA ASN A 85 -7.10 5.04 8.54
C ASN A 85 -6.04 4.78 9.61
N ALA A 86 -6.43 4.79 10.89
CA ALA A 86 -5.52 4.49 12.00
C ALA A 86 -5.03 3.03 11.96
N GLU A 87 -5.92 2.08 11.70
CA GLU A 87 -5.55 0.66 11.57
C GLU A 87 -4.74 0.40 10.29
N ALA A 88 -5.06 1.06 9.17
CA ALA A 88 -4.25 0.99 7.97
C ALA A 88 -2.82 1.51 8.23
N LEU A 89 -2.65 2.65 8.90
CA LEU A 89 -1.34 3.14 9.30
C LEU A 89 -0.64 2.21 10.29
N ARG A 90 -1.39 1.62 11.23
CA ARG A 90 -0.85 0.63 12.16
C ARG A 90 -0.27 -0.58 11.42
N SER A 91 -0.96 -1.07 10.38
CA SER A 91 -0.50 -2.19 9.55
C SER A 91 0.80 -1.92 8.79
N ALA A 92 1.15 -0.64 8.59
CA ALA A 92 2.37 -0.19 7.91
C ALA A 92 3.49 0.22 8.86
N THR A 93 3.26 0.26 10.16
CA THR A 93 4.21 0.81 11.13
C THR A 93 4.47 -0.14 12.29
N ILE A 94 3.66 -0.07 13.35
CA ILE A 94 3.91 -0.84 14.56
C ILE A 94 3.61 -2.34 14.38
N ALA A 95 2.61 -2.73 13.60
CA ALA A 95 2.28 -4.15 13.41
C ALA A 95 3.41 -4.95 12.74
N PRO A 96 4.07 -4.47 11.65
CA PRO A 96 5.28 -5.11 11.13
C PRO A 96 6.42 -5.15 12.13
N ALA A 97 6.61 -4.10 12.94
CA ALA A 97 7.63 -4.07 13.96
C ALA A 97 7.39 -5.12 15.05
N GLU A 98 6.13 -5.30 15.47
CA GLU A 98 5.71 -6.34 16.41
C GLU A 98 5.95 -7.75 15.82
N PHE A 99 5.58 -7.96 14.56
CA PHE A 99 5.79 -9.22 13.86
C PHE A 99 7.28 -9.61 13.79
N LEU A 100 8.13 -8.62 13.49
CA LEU A 100 9.58 -8.79 13.41
C LEU A 100 10.27 -8.76 14.78
N LYS A 101 9.52 -8.60 15.89
CA LYS A 101 10.05 -8.42 17.27
C LYS A 101 10.98 -7.21 17.43
N MET A 102 10.76 -6.18 16.63
CA MET A 102 11.51 -4.92 16.59
C MET A 102 10.73 -3.73 17.18
N GLN A 103 9.61 -3.96 17.82
CA GLN A 103 8.70 -2.92 18.35
C GLN A 103 9.36 -2.01 19.39
N ASN A 104 10.47 -2.42 19.99
CA ASN A 104 11.24 -1.58 20.92
C ASN A 104 12.20 -0.62 20.21
N THR A 105 12.44 -0.84 18.91
CA THR A 105 13.44 -0.10 18.11
C THR A 105 12.79 0.78 17.07
N ILE A 106 11.70 0.31 16.43
CA ILE A 106 11.02 0.98 15.30
C ILE A 106 9.50 0.91 15.45
N GLY A 107 8.78 1.47 14.48
CA GLY A 107 7.34 1.31 14.29
C GLY A 107 6.47 2.30 15.07
N SER A 108 7.05 3.13 15.93
CA SER A 108 6.30 4.20 16.62
C SER A 108 7.23 5.31 17.09
N ILE A 109 6.70 6.52 17.23
CA ILE A 109 7.44 7.68 17.73
C ILE A 109 7.47 7.59 19.26
N ARG A 110 8.60 7.19 19.81
CA ARG A 110 8.85 7.12 21.25
C ARG A 110 10.33 7.38 21.52
N GLU A 111 10.62 7.90 22.71
CA GLU A 111 11.99 8.06 23.19
C GLU A 111 12.75 6.72 23.17
N GLY A 112 14.00 6.76 22.74
CA GLY A 112 14.87 5.59 22.63
C GLY A 112 14.71 4.76 21.35
N LYS A 113 13.79 5.12 20.46
CA LYS A 113 13.65 4.46 19.14
C LYS A 113 14.41 5.20 18.05
N ILE A 114 14.63 4.48 16.94
CA ILE A 114 15.21 5.08 15.73
C ILE A 114 14.25 6.16 15.20
N ALA A 115 14.81 7.32 14.88
CA ALA A 115 14.05 8.49 14.45
C ALA A 115 13.74 8.46 12.94
N ASP A 116 13.21 7.35 12.44
CA ASP A 116 12.72 7.22 11.07
C ASP A 116 11.23 7.60 11.04
N PHE A 117 10.93 8.79 10.54
CA PHE A 117 9.55 9.26 10.45
C PHE A 117 9.31 10.13 9.21
N LEU A 118 8.06 10.20 8.80
CA LEU A 118 7.58 11.07 7.73
C LEU A 118 6.76 12.21 8.34
N MET A 119 7.04 13.43 7.91
CA MET A 119 6.24 14.60 8.23
C MET A 119 5.42 14.98 7.00
N LEU A 120 4.11 14.94 7.13
CA LEU A 120 3.15 15.24 6.07
C LEU A 120 2.44 16.56 6.38
N HIS A 121 2.11 17.34 5.34
CA HIS A 121 1.31 18.56 5.43
C HIS A 121 0.06 18.47 4.59
#